data_269c1ef8abb933d30c12a61c6f1cf1eb
#
_entry.id   269c1ef8abb933d30c12a61c6f1cf1eb
#
_cell.length_a   1.000
_cell.length_b   1.000
_cell.length_c   1.000
_cell.angle_alpha   90.00
_cell.angle_beta   90.00
_cell.angle_gamma   90.00
#
_symmetry.space_group_name_H-M   'P 1'
#
loop_
_entity.id
_entity.type
_entity.pdbx_description
1 polymer ?
#
loop_
_entity_poly.entity_id
_entity_poly.type
_entity_poly.pdbx_seq_one_letter_code
_entity_poly.pdbx_strand_id
1 'polypeptide(L)'
;DIHPHGFARESVFDLKSIGENTVTFVLTENEKTLSQYPFRFRLEVTYTLEKNTLSTTYAVTNTDDKEIFYNIGAHDTYAISTDYENYEIEYEKPENILDNGLFEKNEPAVEEPTEQMKRICIKSNIVPGKTVYFFSKNLNSSWVQLLYKGNPIVRVYFDKNNTGSLVWHISYI
;
A
#
# COMPACT_ATOMS: atom_id res chain seq x y z
N ASP A 1 -7.13 9.86 19.24
CA ASP A 1 -6.37 8.73 18.67
C ASP A 1 -6.69 8.60 17.19
N ILE A 2 -5.66 8.51 16.36
CA ILE A 2 -5.81 8.25 14.92
C ILE A 2 -5.95 6.74 14.73
N HIS A 3 -6.98 6.32 13.99
CA HIS A 3 -7.19 4.92 13.65
C HIS A 3 -5.99 4.36 12.85
N PRO A 4 -5.62 3.07 13.03
CA PRO A 4 -4.71 2.41 12.09
C PRO A 4 -5.20 2.63 10.64
N HIS A 5 -4.35 3.02 9.72
CA HIS A 5 -4.65 3.48 8.36
C HIS A 5 -5.16 4.93 8.24
N GLY A 6 -5.15 5.72 9.31
CA GLY A 6 -5.52 7.14 9.29
C GLY A 6 -7.02 7.40 9.06
N PHE A 7 -7.37 8.66 8.87
CA PHE A 7 -8.75 9.11 8.76
C PHE A 7 -9.28 9.20 7.32
N ALA A 8 -8.39 9.30 6.33
CA ALA A 8 -8.80 9.52 4.94
C ALA A 8 -9.69 8.38 4.41
N ARG A 9 -9.39 7.13 4.78
CA ARG A 9 -10.17 5.94 4.41
C ARG A 9 -11.66 6.02 4.81
N GLU A 10 -11.95 6.67 5.93
CA GLU A 10 -13.30 6.79 6.47
C GLU A 10 -13.94 8.16 6.21
N SER A 11 -13.28 8.99 5.42
CA SER A 11 -13.75 10.32 5.08
C SER A 11 -14.52 10.31 3.77
N VAL A 12 -15.49 11.21 3.66
CA VAL A 12 -16.20 11.46 2.40
C VAL A 12 -15.37 12.46 1.61
N PHE A 13 -15.05 12.09 0.38
CA PHE A 13 -14.37 12.97 -0.57
C PHE A 13 -15.38 13.63 -1.49
N ASP A 14 -15.15 14.89 -1.80
CA ASP A 14 -15.91 15.59 -2.84
C ASP A 14 -15.35 15.26 -4.22
N LEU A 15 -16.23 15.19 -5.22
CA LEU A 15 -15.82 15.08 -6.61
C LEU A 15 -15.29 16.43 -7.10
N LYS A 16 -14.01 16.51 -7.46
CA LYS A 16 -13.38 17.73 -7.97
C LYS A 16 -13.51 17.86 -9.47
N SER A 17 -13.22 16.80 -10.22
CA SER A 17 -13.28 16.84 -11.70
C SER A 17 -13.42 15.45 -12.29
N ILE A 18 -14.02 15.40 -13.50
CA ILE A 18 -14.10 14.22 -14.35
C ILE A 18 -13.56 14.62 -15.73
N GLY A 19 -12.59 13.84 -16.23
CA GLY A 19 -12.11 13.90 -17.63
C GLY A 19 -12.50 12.63 -18.39
N GLU A 20 -12.01 12.47 -19.59
CA GLU A 20 -12.29 11.30 -20.44
C GLU A 20 -11.82 9.99 -19.80
N ASN A 21 -10.63 10.01 -19.25
CA ASN A 21 -9.98 8.84 -18.62
C ASN A 21 -9.46 9.14 -17.21
N THR A 22 -9.89 10.24 -16.60
CA THR A 22 -9.45 10.68 -15.28
C THR A 22 -10.61 11.07 -14.39
N VAL A 23 -10.43 10.84 -13.09
CA VAL A 23 -11.32 11.38 -12.06
C VAL A 23 -10.49 11.85 -10.89
N THR A 24 -10.81 13.02 -10.34
CA THR A 24 -10.14 13.58 -9.17
C THR A 24 -11.15 13.80 -8.04
N PHE A 25 -10.83 13.28 -6.89
CA PHE A 25 -11.53 13.53 -5.64
C PHE A 25 -10.69 14.40 -4.72
N VAL A 26 -11.35 15.16 -3.86
CA VAL A 26 -10.70 16.06 -2.91
C VAL A 26 -11.27 15.87 -1.50
N LEU A 27 -10.37 15.85 -0.54
CA LEU A 27 -10.68 15.93 0.90
C LEU A 27 -9.96 17.14 1.48
N THR A 28 -10.72 18.00 2.15
CA THR A 28 -10.19 19.09 2.96
C THR A 28 -10.48 18.83 4.43
N GLU A 29 -9.87 19.63 5.29
CA GLU A 29 -10.15 19.55 6.72
C GLU A 29 -11.63 19.83 7.03
N ASN A 30 -12.11 19.22 8.08
CA ASN A 30 -13.40 19.43 8.70
C ASN A 30 -13.29 19.22 10.22
N GLU A 31 -14.35 19.43 10.97
CA GLU A 31 -14.31 19.27 12.43
C GLU A 31 -13.84 17.87 12.87
N LYS A 32 -14.26 16.82 12.16
CA LYS A 32 -13.86 15.44 12.46
C LYS A 32 -12.37 15.23 12.20
N THR A 33 -11.85 15.68 11.07
CA THR A 33 -10.42 15.52 10.75
C THR A 33 -9.54 16.38 11.64
N LEU A 34 -9.93 17.63 11.95
CA LEU A 34 -9.20 18.53 12.84
C LEU A 34 -9.11 17.99 14.28
N SER A 35 -10.09 17.23 14.74
CA SER A 35 -10.05 16.60 16.07
C SER A 35 -8.99 15.50 16.19
N GLN A 36 -8.55 14.91 15.06
CA GLN A 36 -7.57 13.83 14.99
C GLN A 36 -6.21 14.32 14.48
N TYR A 37 -6.24 15.27 13.55
CA TYR A 37 -5.10 15.83 12.85
C TYR A 37 -5.27 17.37 12.79
N PRO A 38 -4.69 18.11 13.74
CA PRO A 38 -4.99 19.53 13.95
C PRO A 38 -4.24 20.44 12.97
N PHE A 39 -4.33 20.14 11.68
CA PHE A 39 -3.73 20.89 10.57
C PHE A 39 -4.73 21.06 9.44
N ARG A 40 -4.63 22.18 8.72
CA ARG A 40 -5.37 22.41 7.50
C ARG A 40 -4.62 21.81 6.32
N PHE A 41 -5.34 21.12 5.48
CA PHE A 41 -4.76 20.43 4.32
C PHE A 41 -5.78 20.31 3.19
N ARG A 42 -5.26 20.05 2.00
CA ARG A 42 -6.04 19.54 0.87
C ARG A 42 -5.37 18.30 0.33
N LEU A 43 -6.08 17.19 0.38
CA LEU A 43 -5.67 15.92 -0.24
C LEU A 43 -6.48 15.72 -1.51
N GLU A 44 -5.80 15.64 -2.65
CA GLU A 44 -6.40 15.26 -3.93
C GLU A 44 -5.96 13.85 -4.30
N VAL A 45 -6.92 13.03 -4.72
CA VAL A 45 -6.68 11.69 -5.23
C VAL A 45 -7.18 11.63 -6.66
N THR A 46 -6.25 11.46 -7.60
CA THR A 46 -6.55 11.38 -9.03
C THR A 46 -6.32 9.97 -9.53
N TYR A 47 -7.34 9.39 -10.11
CA TYR A 47 -7.26 8.13 -10.85
C TYR A 47 -7.21 8.42 -12.34
N THR A 48 -6.25 7.80 -13.02
CA THR A 48 -6.10 7.89 -14.48
C THR A 48 -6.02 6.48 -15.06
N LEU A 49 -6.90 6.17 -16.01
CA LEU A 49 -6.92 4.89 -16.71
C LEU A 49 -6.37 5.06 -18.12
N GLU A 50 -5.23 4.44 -18.41
CA GLU A 50 -4.62 4.42 -19.73
C GLU A 50 -4.40 2.99 -20.19
N LYS A 51 -5.16 2.55 -21.20
CA LYS A 51 -5.14 1.16 -21.68
C LYS A 51 -5.43 0.18 -20.53
N ASN A 52 -4.42 -0.58 -20.10
CA ASN A 52 -4.49 -1.56 -19.02
C ASN A 52 -3.78 -1.08 -17.73
N THR A 53 -3.49 0.20 -17.63
CA THR A 53 -2.79 0.80 -16.49
C THR A 53 -3.71 1.76 -15.76
N LEU A 54 -3.91 1.52 -14.47
CA LEU A 54 -4.55 2.46 -13.55
C LEU A 54 -3.46 3.16 -12.75
N SER A 55 -3.39 4.48 -12.87
CA SER A 55 -2.50 5.32 -12.06
C SER A 55 -3.29 6.02 -10.97
N THR A 56 -2.78 6.01 -9.74
CA THR A 56 -3.32 6.76 -8.62
C THR A 56 -2.30 7.80 -8.17
N THR A 57 -2.67 9.07 -8.25
CA THR A 57 -1.82 10.18 -7.82
C THR A 57 -2.40 10.81 -6.57
N TYR A 58 -1.58 10.95 -5.55
CA TYR A 58 -1.91 11.64 -4.31
C TYR A 58 -1.19 12.99 -4.28
N ALA A 59 -1.93 14.07 -4.11
CA ALA A 59 -1.38 15.41 -3.96
C ALA A 59 -1.83 16.00 -2.63
N VAL A 60 -0.88 16.22 -1.72
CA VAL A 60 -1.12 16.86 -0.43
C VAL A 60 -0.66 18.30 -0.52
N THR A 61 -1.57 19.23 -0.28
CA THR A 61 -1.27 20.67 -0.20
C THR A 61 -1.43 21.13 1.24
N ASN A 62 -0.39 21.76 1.77
CA ASN A 62 -0.48 22.48 3.02
C ASN A 62 -1.31 23.76 2.82
N THR A 63 -2.45 23.85 3.49
CA THR A 63 -3.32 25.03 3.51
C THR A 63 -3.34 25.72 4.88
N ASP A 64 -2.51 25.23 5.81
CA ASP A 64 -2.30 25.84 7.11
C ASP A 64 -1.27 26.98 7.04
N ASP A 65 -1.19 27.78 8.09
CA ASP A 65 -0.19 28.82 8.30
C ASP A 65 1.10 28.32 8.94
N LYS A 66 1.17 27.03 9.27
CA LYS A 66 2.32 26.34 9.89
C LYS A 66 2.72 25.11 9.10
N GLU A 67 3.87 24.55 9.38
CA GLU A 67 4.34 23.28 8.80
C GLU A 67 3.42 22.13 9.22
N ILE A 68 3.11 21.25 8.26
CA ILE A 68 2.33 20.04 8.50
C ILE A 68 3.19 18.78 8.32
N PHE A 69 2.91 17.75 9.10
CA PHE A 69 3.58 16.45 9.04
C PHE A 69 2.54 15.39 8.73
N TYR A 70 2.80 14.56 7.71
CA TYR A 70 1.87 13.53 7.30
C TYR A 70 2.58 12.27 6.81
N ASN A 71 1.87 11.15 6.92
CA ASN A 71 2.18 9.94 6.19
C ASN A 71 1.00 9.62 5.26
N ILE A 72 1.30 9.11 4.10
CA ILE A 72 0.29 8.68 3.13
C ILE A 72 0.64 7.29 2.60
N GLY A 73 -0.36 6.47 2.36
CA GLY A 73 -0.19 5.13 1.81
C GLY A 73 -1.44 4.67 1.07
N ALA A 74 -1.25 3.71 0.17
CA ALA A 74 -2.31 2.96 -0.48
C ALA A 74 -2.44 1.57 0.16
N HIS A 75 -3.63 1.00 0.06
CA HIS A 75 -3.92 -0.34 0.58
C HIS A 75 -4.74 -1.12 -0.45
N ASP A 76 -4.08 -1.50 -1.54
CA ASP A 76 -4.72 -2.23 -2.63
C ASP A 76 -4.88 -3.71 -2.27
N THR A 77 -5.98 -4.32 -2.73
CA THR A 77 -6.28 -5.73 -2.49
C THR A 77 -6.43 -6.45 -3.82
N TYR A 78 -5.74 -7.57 -3.97
CA TYR A 78 -5.77 -8.42 -5.16
C TYR A 78 -6.36 -9.78 -4.82
N ALA A 79 -7.45 -10.14 -5.50
CA ALA A 79 -8.06 -11.44 -5.34
C ALA A 79 -7.21 -12.53 -6.03
N ILE A 80 -6.97 -13.62 -5.33
CA ILE A 80 -6.33 -14.84 -5.87
C ILE A 80 -7.26 -16.02 -5.68
N SER A 81 -7.13 -17.03 -6.53
CA SER A 81 -7.88 -18.28 -6.40
C SER A 81 -7.24 -19.23 -5.37
N THR A 82 -7.90 -20.33 -5.08
CA THR A 82 -7.46 -21.28 -4.04
C THR A 82 -6.27 -22.17 -4.42
N ASP A 83 -5.80 -22.10 -5.65
CA ASP A 83 -4.60 -22.81 -6.11
C ASP A 83 -3.30 -22.02 -5.80
N TYR A 84 -3.11 -21.75 -4.54
CA TYR A 84 -2.06 -20.87 -4.00
C TYR A 84 -0.64 -21.24 -4.40
N GLU A 85 -0.38 -22.51 -4.72
CA GLU A 85 0.90 -23.02 -5.20
C GLU A 85 1.36 -22.40 -6.51
N ASN A 86 0.44 -21.83 -7.26
CA ASN A 86 0.70 -21.23 -8.57
C ASN A 86 0.95 -19.72 -8.50
N TYR A 87 0.88 -19.12 -7.29
CA TYR A 87 1.08 -17.68 -7.11
C TYR A 87 2.41 -17.36 -6.44
N GLU A 88 3.07 -16.35 -6.97
CA GLU A 88 4.31 -15.79 -6.42
C GLU A 88 4.25 -14.25 -6.46
N ILE A 89 4.87 -13.61 -5.47
CA ILE A 89 5.19 -12.18 -5.50
C ILE A 89 6.61 -12.04 -5.98
N GLU A 90 6.86 -11.23 -7.02
CA GLU A 90 8.20 -10.99 -7.54
C GLU A 90 8.52 -9.50 -7.51
N TYR A 91 9.67 -9.15 -6.95
CA TYR A 91 10.26 -7.82 -6.97
C TYR A 91 11.17 -7.63 -8.19
N GLU A 92 11.35 -6.39 -8.65
CA GLU A 92 12.31 -6.06 -9.71
C GLU A 92 13.72 -6.51 -9.37
N LYS A 93 14.13 -6.27 -8.13
CA LYS A 93 15.44 -6.58 -7.56
C LYS A 93 15.29 -7.36 -6.27
N PRO A 94 16.34 -8.04 -5.81
CA PRO A 94 16.34 -8.60 -4.47
C PRO A 94 16.12 -7.51 -3.40
N GLU A 95 15.23 -7.79 -2.48
CA GLU A 95 14.86 -6.90 -1.36
C GLU A 95 15.18 -7.55 -0.02
N ASN A 96 15.48 -6.71 0.94
CA ASN A 96 15.53 -7.12 2.34
C ASN A 96 14.08 -7.26 2.82
N ILE A 97 13.60 -8.48 2.92
CA ILE A 97 12.25 -8.78 3.34
C ILE A 97 12.30 -9.25 4.79
N LEU A 98 11.60 -8.55 5.64
CA LEU A 98 11.31 -9.02 6.98
C LEU A 98 10.11 -9.97 6.86
N ASP A 99 10.38 -11.27 6.96
CA ASP A 99 9.35 -12.27 7.17
C ASP A 99 8.97 -12.23 8.65
N ASN A 100 7.96 -11.44 8.95
CA ASN A 100 7.42 -11.38 10.29
C ASN A 100 6.39 -12.47 10.52
N GLY A 101 6.47 -13.57 9.79
CA GLY A 101 5.63 -14.76 9.99
C GLY A 101 4.32 -14.47 10.69
N LEU A 102 3.73 -14.88 11.51
CA LEU A 102 2.49 -14.60 12.22
C LEU A 102 2.67 -13.40 13.15
N PHE A 103 2.00 -12.28 12.86
CA PHE A 103 1.80 -11.22 13.84
C PHE A 103 0.95 -11.79 14.99
N GLU A 104 1.57 -12.40 15.96
CA GLU A 104 0.96 -12.55 17.28
C GLU A 104 1.08 -11.19 17.95
N LYS A 105 -0.09 -10.67 18.37
CA LYS A 105 -0.27 -9.34 18.98
C LYS A 105 0.63 -9.16 20.20
N ASN A 106 1.85 -8.94 20.17
CA ASN A 106 2.75 -8.53 21.26
C ASN A 106 4.20 -9.00 21.09
N GLU A 107 4.59 -9.62 19.97
CA GLU A 107 6.00 -9.89 19.76
C GLU A 107 6.67 -8.70 19.08
N PRO A 108 7.87 -8.28 19.51
CA PRO A 108 8.62 -7.23 18.84
C PRO A 108 8.94 -7.69 17.42
N ALA A 109 8.76 -6.77 16.46
CA ALA A 109 9.16 -6.99 15.08
C ALA A 109 10.62 -7.44 15.04
N VAL A 110 10.92 -8.49 14.29
CA VAL A 110 12.31 -8.88 14.02
C VAL A 110 12.97 -7.71 13.27
N GLU A 111 13.98 -7.09 13.87
CA GLU A 111 14.58 -5.86 13.37
C GLU A 111 15.54 -6.08 12.19
N GLU A 112 16.01 -7.31 11.97
CA GLU A 112 17.01 -7.62 10.95
C GLU A 112 16.42 -8.51 9.85
N PRO A 113 16.60 -8.13 8.56
CA PRO A 113 16.21 -9.00 7.45
C PRO A 113 17.10 -10.24 7.43
N THR A 114 16.47 -11.39 7.40
CA THR A 114 17.20 -12.66 7.43
C THR A 114 17.79 -13.03 6.08
N GLU A 115 17.23 -12.54 4.96
CA GLU A 115 17.69 -12.88 3.62
C GLU A 115 17.20 -11.86 2.57
N GLN A 116 18.00 -11.65 1.52
CA GLN A 116 17.56 -10.90 0.34
C GLN A 116 16.76 -11.81 -0.58
N MET A 117 15.52 -11.45 -0.84
CA MET A 117 14.61 -12.23 -1.67
C MET A 117 14.14 -11.44 -2.88
N LYS A 118 14.11 -12.08 -4.03
CA LYS A 118 13.47 -11.54 -5.24
C LYS A 118 12.05 -12.07 -5.42
N ARG A 119 11.76 -13.27 -4.90
CA ARG A 119 10.46 -13.94 -5.01
C ARG A 119 9.99 -14.50 -3.69
N ILE A 120 8.68 -14.41 -3.48
CA ILE A 120 7.97 -14.99 -2.34
C ILE A 120 6.93 -15.95 -2.89
N CYS A 121 7.03 -17.24 -2.55
CA CYS A 121 6.00 -18.23 -2.87
C CYS A 121 4.83 -18.08 -1.90
N ILE A 122 3.62 -17.87 -2.43
CA ILE A 122 2.44 -17.66 -1.59
C ILE A 122 2.06 -18.93 -0.80
N LYS A 123 2.11 -20.09 -1.44
CA LYS A 123 1.73 -21.37 -0.79
C LYS A 123 2.47 -21.66 0.51
N SER A 124 3.78 -21.45 0.51
CA SER A 124 4.62 -21.74 1.67
C SER A 124 4.30 -20.85 2.87
N ASN A 125 3.59 -19.75 2.63
CA ASN A 125 3.36 -18.69 3.60
C ASN A 125 1.88 -18.54 3.97
N ILE A 126 0.99 -19.39 3.45
CA ILE A 126 -0.42 -19.38 3.83
C ILE A 126 -0.61 -20.24 5.08
N VAL A 127 -1.20 -19.63 6.09
CA VAL A 127 -1.62 -20.29 7.32
C VAL A 127 -3.13 -20.10 7.48
N PRO A 128 -3.96 -21.17 7.46
CA PRO A 128 -5.41 -21.05 7.61
C PRO A 128 -5.81 -20.26 8.86
N GLY A 129 -6.70 -19.29 8.68
CA GLY A 129 -7.20 -18.44 9.76
C GLY A 129 -6.23 -17.37 10.27
N LYS A 130 -5.10 -17.20 9.62
CA LYS A 130 -4.09 -16.20 9.99
C LYS A 130 -3.74 -15.29 8.81
N THR A 131 -3.23 -14.09 9.10
CA THR A 131 -2.66 -13.18 8.11
C THR A 131 -1.15 -13.19 8.25
N VAL A 132 -0.46 -13.40 7.15
CA VAL A 132 1.01 -13.37 7.08
C VAL A 132 1.44 -12.07 6.44
N TYR A 133 2.44 -11.42 7.01
CA TYR A 133 2.94 -10.12 6.56
C TYR A 133 4.39 -10.21 6.10
N PHE A 134 4.70 -9.52 5.02
CA PHE A 134 6.04 -9.33 4.47
C PHE A 134 6.34 -7.85 4.39
N PHE A 135 7.36 -7.40 5.09
CA PHE A 135 7.75 -6.00 5.12
C PHE A 135 9.03 -5.78 4.34
N SER A 136 9.05 -4.75 3.50
CA SER A 136 10.25 -4.27 2.81
C SER A 136 10.43 -2.80 3.10
N LYS A 137 11.63 -2.42 3.55
CA LYS A 137 12.05 -1.03 3.76
C LYS A 137 13.27 -0.72 2.89
N ASN A 138 13.47 0.56 2.61
CA ASN A 138 14.62 1.01 1.79
C ASN A 138 14.69 0.28 0.44
N LEU A 139 13.60 0.31 -0.30
CA LEU A 139 13.39 -0.47 -1.51
C LEU A 139 14.44 -0.19 -2.59
N ASN A 140 14.98 -1.27 -3.18
CA ASN A 140 15.83 -1.24 -4.37
C ASN A 140 15.00 -1.25 -5.66
N SER A 141 13.81 -1.85 -5.58
CA SER A 141 12.86 -2.02 -6.69
C SER A 141 12.04 -0.75 -6.94
N SER A 142 11.56 -0.59 -8.16
CA SER A 142 10.57 0.42 -8.56
C SER A 142 9.22 -0.20 -8.89
N TRP A 143 9.15 -1.52 -8.89
CA TRP A 143 7.91 -2.27 -9.08
C TRP A 143 7.96 -3.62 -8.37
N VAL A 144 6.78 -4.14 -8.14
CA VAL A 144 6.53 -5.50 -7.67
C VAL A 144 5.38 -6.08 -8.48
N GLN A 145 5.35 -7.38 -8.67
CA GLN A 145 4.28 -8.02 -9.44
C GLN A 145 3.80 -9.31 -8.80
N LEU A 146 2.53 -9.60 -9.06
CA LEU A 146 1.92 -10.89 -8.75
C LEU A 146 2.01 -11.77 -9.99
N LEU A 147 2.56 -12.97 -9.82
CA LEU A 147 2.65 -13.98 -10.86
C LEU A 147 1.60 -15.08 -10.61
N TYR A 148 1.08 -15.63 -11.69
CA TYR A 148 0.31 -16.88 -11.71
C TYR A 148 0.93 -17.84 -12.72
N LYS A 149 1.36 -19.01 -12.26
CA LYS A 149 2.09 -20.00 -13.09
C LYS A 149 3.27 -19.38 -13.83
N GLY A 150 4.02 -18.52 -13.13
CA GLY A 150 5.19 -17.82 -13.67
C GLY A 150 4.90 -16.64 -14.60
N ASN A 151 3.62 -16.34 -14.90
CA ASN A 151 3.23 -15.22 -15.77
C ASN A 151 2.73 -14.04 -14.92
N PRO A 152 3.14 -12.80 -15.22
CA PRO A 152 2.66 -11.64 -14.51
C PRO A 152 1.18 -11.37 -14.81
N ILE A 153 0.37 -11.22 -13.77
CA ILE A 153 -1.06 -10.90 -13.85
C ILE A 153 -1.37 -9.48 -13.42
N VAL A 154 -0.60 -8.95 -12.49
CA VAL A 154 -0.65 -7.55 -12.10
C VAL A 154 0.74 -7.07 -11.70
N ARG A 155 1.10 -5.84 -12.07
CA ARG A 155 2.33 -5.17 -11.66
C ARG A 155 1.99 -3.83 -11.04
N VAL A 156 2.57 -3.57 -9.89
CA VAL A 156 2.43 -2.32 -9.16
C VAL A 156 3.73 -1.55 -9.26
N TYR A 157 3.67 -0.36 -9.83
CA TYR A 157 4.78 0.58 -9.87
C TYR A 157 4.65 1.59 -8.74
N PHE A 158 5.76 1.98 -8.17
CA PHE A 158 5.81 2.99 -7.11
C PHE A 158 7.08 3.82 -7.21
N ASP A 159 7.02 5.05 -6.73
CA ASP A 159 8.21 5.88 -6.60
C ASP A 159 8.99 5.46 -5.36
N LYS A 160 10.06 4.69 -5.55
CA LYS A 160 10.91 4.19 -4.47
C LYS A 160 11.56 5.29 -3.62
N ASN A 161 11.73 6.50 -4.17
CA ASN A 161 12.33 7.60 -3.42
C ASN A 161 11.34 8.21 -2.42
N ASN A 162 10.04 8.07 -2.67
CA ASN A 162 8.96 8.55 -1.81
C ASN A 162 8.25 7.41 -1.07
N THR A 163 8.54 6.15 -1.39
CA THR A 163 7.94 4.98 -0.76
C THR A 163 8.83 4.53 0.40
N GLY A 164 8.42 4.81 1.62
CA GLY A 164 9.19 4.44 2.82
C GLY A 164 9.19 2.95 3.10
N SER A 165 8.09 2.28 2.81
CA SER A 165 7.94 0.82 2.98
C SER A 165 6.88 0.25 2.06
N LEU A 166 7.03 -1.03 1.74
CA LEU A 166 6.02 -1.85 1.08
C LEU A 166 5.66 -3.02 1.98
N VAL A 167 4.37 -3.24 2.16
CA VAL A 167 3.86 -4.35 2.97
C VAL A 167 2.95 -5.20 2.11
N TRP A 168 3.28 -6.47 2.00
CA TRP A 168 2.36 -7.48 1.50
C TRP A 168 1.74 -8.23 2.67
N HIS A 169 0.47 -8.46 2.62
CA HIS A 169 -0.15 -9.41 3.53
C HIS A 169 -1.02 -10.39 2.75
N ILE A 170 -0.98 -11.63 3.19
CA ILE A 170 -1.77 -12.73 2.64
C ILE A 170 -2.76 -13.11 3.69
N SER A 171 -4.05 -12.90 3.41
CA SER A 171 -5.14 -13.30 4.30
C SER A 171 -5.92 -14.45 3.69
N TYR A 172 -6.15 -15.47 4.49
CA TYR A 172 -7.06 -16.55 4.17
C TYR A 172 -8.46 -16.15 4.63
N ILE A 173 -9.38 -15.98 3.67
CA ILE A 173 -10.78 -15.66 3.91
C ILE A 173 -11.61 -16.93 3.78
#